data_c2addded030e239c7ea050a87031d6bc
#
_entry.id   c2addded030e239c7ea050a87031d6bc
#
_cell.length_a   1.000
_cell.length_b   1.000
_cell.length_c   1.000
_cell.angle_alpha   90.00
_cell.angle_beta   90.00
_cell.angle_gamma   90.00
#
_symmetry.space_group_name_H-M   'P 1'
#
loop_
_entity.id
_entity.type
_entity.pdbx_description
1 polymer ?
#
loop_
_entity_poly.entity_id
_entity_poly.type
_entity_poly.pdbx_seq_one_letter_code
_entity_poly.pdbx_strand_id
1 'polypeptide(L)'
;GWTRTYLKKAGLVQSPSRGIYVITPAGRQVLNENPPQIDNLYLQRFESFRKFISPNNNEESTTSTPAAKVSSKTPQDILDEAFQQINTTLADDLLSEIMKQPPAFFEHLVVKLLTQMGYGGSVDDAGTVIGQTGDEGIDGIIREDKLGFSLIYIQAKRWDCDKTVGRPEIQKFVGALAGQGASKGLFITTAKFTKE
;
A
#
# COMPACT_ATOMS: atom_id res chain seq x y z
N GLY A 1 6.51 -11.21 -14.43
CA GLY A 1 7.05 -10.93 -13.12
C GLY A 1 8.57 -10.98 -13.07
N TRP A 2 9.11 -10.49 -12.02
CA TRP A 2 10.54 -10.30 -11.71
C TRP A 2 11.37 -11.58 -11.81
N THR A 3 10.82 -12.72 -11.40
CA THR A 3 11.49 -14.02 -11.48
C THR A 3 12.04 -14.33 -12.88
N ARG A 4 11.27 -14.08 -13.94
CA ARG A 4 11.72 -14.29 -15.32
C ARG A 4 12.87 -13.37 -15.71
N THR A 5 12.83 -12.12 -15.26
CA THR A 5 13.88 -11.14 -15.51
C THR A 5 15.18 -11.56 -14.85
N TYR A 6 15.15 -12.01 -13.62
CA TYR A 6 16.33 -12.43 -12.86
C TYR A 6 16.95 -13.70 -13.42
N LEU A 7 16.15 -14.70 -13.77
CA LEU A 7 16.63 -15.90 -14.45
C LEU A 7 17.26 -15.60 -15.81
N LYS A 8 16.71 -14.61 -16.55
CA LYS A 8 17.29 -14.14 -17.82
C LYS A 8 18.62 -13.42 -17.58
N LYS A 9 18.71 -12.54 -16.57
CA LYS A 9 19.94 -11.82 -16.21
C LYS A 9 21.01 -12.75 -15.66
N ALA A 10 20.63 -13.82 -14.98
CA ALA A 10 21.54 -14.89 -14.56
C ALA A 10 21.99 -15.81 -15.72
N GLY A 11 21.41 -15.67 -16.92
CA GLY A 11 21.73 -16.51 -18.07
C GLY A 11 21.14 -17.91 -18.02
N LEU A 12 20.18 -18.17 -17.12
CA LEU A 12 19.52 -19.47 -16.97
C LEU A 12 18.37 -19.67 -17.96
N VAL A 13 17.82 -18.58 -18.44
CA VAL A 13 16.71 -18.55 -19.42
C VAL A 13 17.01 -17.52 -20.50
N GLN A 14 16.69 -17.83 -21.75
CA GLN A 14 16.73 -16.91 -22.88
C GLN A 14 15.32 -16.59 -23.36
N SER A 15 15.16 -15.42 -23.98
CA SER A 15 13.89 -15.02 -24.63
C SER A 15 14.16 -14.72 -26.11
N PRO A 16 14.02 -15.71 -26.99
CA PRO A 16 14.28 -15.52 -28.44
C PRO A 16 13.25 -14.61 -29.11
N SER A 17 12.03 -14.57 -28.59
CA SER A 17 11.00 -13.62 -29.04
C SER A 17 10.05 -13.26 -27.88
N ARG A 18 9.19 -12.24 -28.11
CA ARG A 18 8.26 -11.75 -27.09
C ARG A 18 7.33 -12.85 -26.60
N GLY A 19 7.34 -13.13 -25.29
CA GLY A 19 6.50 -14.14 -24.66
C GLY A 19 7.07 -15.57 -24.68
N ILE A 20 8.13 -15.84 -25.44
CA ILE A 20 8.77 -17.17 -25.53
C ILE A 20 10.02 -17.18 -24.63
N TYR A 21 10.10 -18.20 -23.78
CA TYR A 21 11.25 -18.41 -22.89
C TYR A 21 11.80 -19.82 -23.09
N VAL A 22 13.10 -19.91 -23.24
CA VAL A 22 13.82 -21.19 -23.45
C VAL A 22 14.87 -21.32 -22.36
N ILE A 23 14.94 -22.51 -21.74
CA ILE A 23 15.96 -22.79 -20.74
C ILE A 23 17.31 -22.98 -21.43
N THR A 24 18.36 -22.37 -20.85
CA THR A 24 19.73 -22.51 -21.36
C THR A 24 20.38 -23.79 -20.82
N PRO A 25 21.58 -24.20 -21.35
CA PRO A 25 22.36 -25.28 -20.77
C PRO A 25 22.70 -25.06 -19.30
N ALA A 26 23.05 -23.84 -18.90
CA ALA A 26 23.28 -23.46 -17.50
C ALA A 26 21.99 -23.60 -16.66
N GLY A 27 20.85 -23.21 -17.20
CA GLY A 27 19.56 -23.41 -16.52
C GLY A 27 19.22 -24.88 -16.31
N ARG A 28 19.52 -25.74 -17.27
CA ARG A 28 19.35 -27.21 -17.13
C ARG A 28 20.26 -27.80 -16.07
N GLN A 29 21.48 -27.29 -15.96
CA GLN A 29 22.41 -27.73 -14.93
C GLN A 29 21.89 -27.40 -13.53
N VAL A 30 21.33 -26.19 -13.33
CA VAL A 30 20.68 -25.78 -12.08
C VAL A 30 19.49 -26.67 -11.75
N LEU A 31 18.68 -27.05 -12.74
CA LEU A 31 17.59 -28.00 -12.51
C LEU A 31 18.07 -29.37 -12.06
N ASN A 32 19.20 -29.86 -12.62
CA ASN A 32 19.80 -31.14 -12.22
C ASN A 32 20.38 -31.07 -10.81
N GLU A 33 20.92 -29.91 -10.38
CA GLU A 33 21.39 -29.66 -9.00
C GLU A 33 20.24 -29.68 -7.99
N ASN A 34 19.00 -29.46 -8.45
CA ASN A 34 17.77 -29.43 -7.65
C ASN A 34 17.91 -28.62 -6.34
N PRO A 35 18.31 -27.33 -6.38
CA PRO A 35 18.50 -26.54 -5.20
C PRO A 35 17.15 -26.37 -4.46
N PRO A 36 17.14 -26.30 -3.13
CA PRO A 36 15.92 -26.14 -2.33
C PRO A 36 15.21 -24.82 -2.62
N GLN A 37 15.97 -23.81 -3.02
CA GLN A 37 15.44 -22.47 -3.38
C GLN A 37 16.39 -21.78 -4.36
N ILE A 38 15.83 -21.07 -5.34
CA ILE A 38 16.58 -20.19 -6.24
C ILE A 38 16.23 -18.75 -5.84
N ASP A 39 17.01 -18.20 -4.92
CA ASP A 39 16.90 -16.82 -4.45
C ASP A 39 18.00 -15.92 -5.05
N ASN A 40 18.02 -14.65 -4.66
CA ASN A 40 19.04 -13.71 -5.11
C ASN A 40 20.45 -14.11 -4.72
N LEU A 41 20.64 -14.76 -3.56
CA LEU A 41 21.94 -15.26 -3.10
C LEU A 41 22.43 -16.39 -4.00
N TYR A 42 21.54 -17.32 -4.35
CA TYR A 42 21.85 -18.40 -5.28
C TYR A 42 22.23 -17.86 -6.67
N LEU A 43 21.49 -16.86 -7.17
CA LEU A 43 21.75 -16.26 -8.50
C LEU A 43 23.05 -15.46 -8.56
N GLN A 44 23.60 -14.99 -7.44
CA GLN A 44 24.92 -14.34 -7.39
C GLN A 44 26.08 -15.27 -7.75
N ARG A 45 25.87 -16.58 -7.81
CA ARG A 45 26.87 -17.55 -8.35
C ARG A 45 27.20 -17.25 -9.82
N PHE A 46 26.26 -16.64 -10.55
CA PHE A 46 26.40 -16.36 -11.98
C PHE A 46 26.97 -14.96 -12.19
N GLU A 47 28.07 -14.89 -12.93
CA GLU A 47 28.77 -13.62 -13.18
C GLU A 47 27.89 -12.58 -13.87
N SER A 48 27.04 -13.01 -14.82
CA SER A 48 26.09 -12.16 -15.52
C SER A 48 25.08 -11.51 -14.56
N PHE A 49 24.67 -12.21 -13.52
CA PHE A 49 23.77 -11.67 -12.51
C PHE A 49 24.49 -10.71 -11.54
N ARG A 50 25.74 -11.02 -11.18
CA ARG A 50 26.57 -10.11 -10.38
C ARG A 50 26.80 -8.77 -11.08
N LYS A 51 27.12 -8.81 -12.39
CA LYS A 51 27.23 -7.59 -13.21
C LYS A 51 25.92 -6.79 -13.31
N PHE A 52 24.79 -7.46 -13.25
CA PHE A 52 23.48 -6.79 -13.25
C PHE A 52 23.18 -6.10 -11.91
N ILE A 53 23.56 -6.70 -10.77
CA ILE A 53 23.34 -6.09 -9.44
C ILE A 53 24.34 -4.95 -9.18
N SER A 54 25.57 -5.02 -9.73
CA SER A 54 26.63 -4.02 -9.53
C SER A 54 27.03 -3.39 -10.88
N PRO A 55 26.23 -2.46 -11.43
CA PRO A 55 26.51 -1.87 -12.75
C PRO A 55 27.71 -0.92 -12.79
N ASN A 56 28.37 -0.61 -11.65
CA ASN A 56 29.45 0.37 -11.55
C ASN A 56 30.82 -0.26 -11.20
N ASN A 57 31.30 -1.24 -11.95
CA ASN A 57 32.73 -1.55 -11.96
C ASN A 57 33.25 -1.55 -13.40
N ASN A 58 33.44 -0.34 -13.95
CA ASN A 58 34.47 -0.13 -14.96
C ASN A 58 35.80 0.02 -14.21
N GLU A 59 36.67 -0.93 -14.48
CA GLU A 59 38.13 -1.02 -14.45
C GLU A 59 38.92 0.09 -13.72
N GLU A 60 39.85 -0.43 -12.89
CA GLU A 60 41.06 0.21 -12.37
C GLU A 60 40.93 1.26 -11.26
N SER A 61 41.14 0.79 -10.03
CA SER A 61 42.22 1.31 -9.17
C SER A 61 42.22 0.63 -7.80
N THR A 62 43.36 -0.01 -7.50
CA THR A 62 43.82 -0.41 -6.18
C THR A 62 43.77 0.72 -5.18
N THR A 63 42.90 0.64 -4.18
CA THR A 63 43.21 1.08 -2.81
C THR A 63 42.12 0.57 -1.85
N SER A 64 42.59 -0.08 -0.82
CA SER A 64 41.82 -0.63 0.30
C SER A 64 40.98 0.40 1.02
N THR A 65 39.67 0.18 1.04
CA THR A 65 38.72 0.83 1.98
C THR A 65 37.70 -0.20 2.45
N PRO A 66 37.18 -0.12 3.70
CA PRO A 66 36.59 -1.26 4.40
C PRO A 66 35.33 -1.77 3.72
N ALA A 67 35.18 -3.09 3.74
CA ALA A 67 34.07 -3.84 3.16
C ALA A 67 32.71 -3.20 3.38
N ALA A 68 32.23 -2.47 2.37
CA ALA A 68 30.81 -2.22 2.22
C ALA A 68 30.12 -3.58 2.11
N LYS A 69 29.23 -3.90 3.04
CA LYS A 69 28.35 -5.08 2.95
C LYS A 69 27.69 -5.04 1.58
N VAL A 70 28.10 -5.94 0.70
CA VAL A 70 27.45 -6.14 -0.60
C VAL A 70 25.99 -6.45 -0.28
N SER A 71 25.10 -5.50 -0.51
CA SER A 71 23.68 -5.71 -0.31
C SER A 71 23.25 -6.82 -1.26
N SER A 72 22.70 -7.90 -0.74
CA SER A 72 22.13 -9.00 -1.51
C SER A 72 20.90 -8.60 -2.35
N LYS A 73 20.56 -7.32 -2.33
CA LYS A 73 19.37 -6.73 -2.94
C LYS A 73 19.65 -6.28 -4.37
N THR A 74 18.69 -6.55 -5.24
CA THR A 74 18.73 -6.02 -6.60
C THR A 74 18.41 -4.52 -6.62
N PRO A 75 18.77 -3.77 -7.66
CA PRO A 75 18.36 -2.38 -7.81
C PRO A 75 16.84 -2.17 -7.69
N GLN A 76 16.04 -3.16 -8.10
CA GLN A 76 14.59 -3.12 -7.98
C GLN A 76 14.14 -3.29 -6.53
N ASP A 77 14.73 -4.22 -5.78
CA ASP A 77 14.42 -4.39 -4.36
C ASP A 77 14.71 -3.10 -3.57
N ILE A 78 15.83 -2.42 -3.92
CA ILE A 78 16.19 -1.13 -3.32
C ILE A 78 15.16 -0.05 -3.67
N LEU A 79 14.70 0.00 -4.92
CA LEU A 79 13.68 0.96 -5.33
C LEU A 79 12.35 0.71 -4.62
N ASP A 80 11.91 -0.55 -4.57
CA ASP A 80 10.66 -0.93 -3.92
C ASP A 80 10.71 -0.64 -2.41
N GLU A 81 11.83 -0.90 -1.75
CA GLU A 81 12.02 -0.54 -0.35
C GLU A 81 12.05 0.97 -0.12
N ALA A 82 12.78 1.72 -0.95
CA ALA A 82 12.81 3.18 -0.87
C ALA A 82 11.40 3.76 -1.07
N PHE A 83 10.64 3.25 -2.02
CA PHE A 83 9.26 3.66 -2.26
C PHE A 83 8.36 3.35 -1.05
N GLN A 84 8.48 2.16 -0.46
CA GLN A 84 7.75 1.80 0.75
C GLN A 84 8.13 2.69 1.94
N GLN A 85 9.41 2.99 2.12
CA GLN A 85 9.87 3.89 3.18
C GLN A 85 9.28 5.29 3.02
N ILE A 86 9.33 5.86 1.80
CA ILE A 86 8.74 7.17 1.50
C ILE A 86 7.25 7.18 1.81
N ASN A 87 6.50 6.16 1.36
CA ASN A 87 5.07 6.08 1.61
C ASN A 87 4.73 5.92 3.09
N THR A 88 5.50 5.13 3.83
CA THR A 88 5.30 4.97 5.28
C THR A 88 5.55 6.29 6.01
N THR A 89 6.68 6.95 5.72
CA THR A 89 7.00 8.25 6.32
C THR A 89 5.93 9.29 6.00
N LEU A 90 5.48 9.36 4.74
CA LEU A 90 4.42 10.28 4.33
C LEU A 90 3.09 9.98 5.07
N ALA A 91 2.74 8.71 5.24
CA ALA A 91 1.53 8.31 5.97
C ALA A 91 1.60 8.74 7.44
N ASP A 92 2.75 8.54 8.09
CA ASP A 92 2.99 8.95 9.47
C ASP A 92 2.95 10.48 9.62
N ASP A 93 3.55 11.22 8.69
CA ASP A 93 3.53 12.69 8.68
C ASP A 93 2.11 13.22 8.50
N LEU A 94 1.34 12.67 7.54
CA LEU A 94 -0.05 13.06 7.31
C LEU A 94 -0.92 12.77 8.53
N LEU A 95 -0.77 11.61 9.15
CA LEU A 95 -1.50 11.26 10.37
C LEU A 95 -1.15 12.22 11.51
N SER A 96 0.12 12.55 11.66
CA SER A 96 0.59 13.52 12.65
C SER A 96 -0.04 14.91 12.45
N GLU A 97 -0.14 15.38 11.21
CA GLU A 97 -0.79 16.66 10.91
C GLU A 97 -2.31 16.61 11.17
N ILE A 98 -2.97 15.50 10.84
CA ILE A 98 -4.40 15.29 11.15
C ILE A 98 -4.63 15.32 12.66
N MET A 99 -3.75 14.71 13.44
CA MET A 99 -3.86 14.67 14.90
C MET A 99 -3.69 16.04 15.59
N LYS A 100 -3.02 16.99 14.96
CA LYS A 100 -2.92 18.37 15.44
C LYS A 100 -4.20 19.19 15.23
N GLN A 101 -5.06 18.76 14.30
CA GLN A 101 -6.28 19.48 13.97
C GLN A 101 -7.44 19.10 14.91
N PRO A 102 -8.48 19.94 15.06
CA PRO A 102 -9.67 19.59 15.83
C PRO A 102 -10.41 18.38 15.23
N PRO A 103 -11.19 17.61 16.01
CA PRO A 103 -11.93 16.46 15.51
C PRO A 103 -12.83 16.77 14.31
N ALA A 104 -13.53 17.90 14.31
CA ALA A 104 -14.38 18.35 13.20
C ALA A 104 -13.61 18.50 11.87
N PHE A 105 -12.32 18.82 11.90
CA PHE A 105 -11.49 18.84 10.71
C PHE A 105 -11.38 17.45 10.07
N PHE A 106 -11.27 16.40 10.89
CA PHE A 106 -11.16 15.03 10.38
C PHE A 106 -12.47 14.58 9.73
N GLU A 107 -13.62 14.94 10.30
CA GLU A 107 -14.94 14.66 9.73
C GLU A 107 -15.08 15.30 8.33
N HIS A 108 -14.76 16.58 8.21
CA HIS A 108 -14.73 17.29 6.92
C HIS A 108 -13.72 16.70 5.94
N LEU A 109 -12.52 16.34 6.41
CA LEU A 109 -11.47 15.77 5.59
C LEU A 109 -11.93 14.44 4.98
N VAL A 110 -12.57 13.57 5.76
CA VAL A 110 -13.09 12.28 5.30
C VAL A 110 -14.12 12.45 4.18
N VAL A 111 -15.10 13.32 4.38
CA VAL A 111 -16.12 13.59 3.37
C VAL A 111 -15.50 14.17 2.10
N LYS A 112 -14.58 15.13 2.23
CA LYS A 112 -13.86 15.72 1.11
C LYS A 112 -13.02 14.68 0.35
N LEU A 113 -12.34 13.79 1.06
CA LEU A 113 -11.55 12.72 0.46
C LEU A 113 -12.43 11.80 -0.38
N LEU A 114 -13.55 11.33 0.17
CA LEU A 114 -14.48 10.45 -0.55
C LEU A 114 -15.06 11.15 -1.79
N THR A 115 -15.37 12.42 -1.69
CA THR A 115 -15.82 13.24 -2.83
C THR A 115 -14.74 13.31 -3.92
N GLN A 116 -13.48 13.55 -3.56
CA GLN A 116 -12.37 13.58 -4.52
C GLN A 116 -12.08 12.19 -5.14
N MET A 117 -12.44 11.12 -4.45
CA MET A 117 -12.39 9.75 -4.99
C MET A 117 -13.53 9.46 -5.98
N GLY A 118 -14.46 10.39 -6.17
CA GLY A 118 -15.57 10.28 -7.13
C GLY A 118 -16.89 9.78 -6.54
N TYR A 119 -16.98 9.63 -5.23
CA TYR A 119 -18.26 9.42 -4.56
C TYR A 119 -18.99 10.76 -4.39
N GLY A 120 -20.33 10.76 -4.46
CA GLY A 120 -21.12 11.97 -4.23
C GLY A 120 -21.75 12.62 -5.46
N GLY A 121 -21.52 12.08 -6.66
CA GLY A 121 -22.10 12.63 -7.89
C GLY A 121 -21.32 13.82 -8.47
N SER A 122 -22.01 14.90 -8.89
CA SER A 122 -21.35 16.12 -9.37
C SER A 122 -20.81 16.96 -8.20
N VAL A 123 -19.78 17.77 -8.48
CA VAL A 123 -19.06 18.59 -7.49
C VAL A 123 -19.99 19.55 -6.71
N ASP A 124 -21.11 19.95 -7.31
CA ASP A 124 -22.09 20.86 -6.70
C ASP A 124 -23.05 20.15 -5.73
N ASP A 125 -23.12 18.81 -5.78
CA ASP A 125 -24.02 17.96 -4.97
C ASP A 125 -23.25 17.03 -4.01
N ALA A 126 -21.95 17.19 -3.95
CA ALA A 126 -21.03 16.31 -3.25
C ALA A 126 -21.17 16.45 -1.73
N GLY A 127 -21.72 15.42 -1.13
CA GLY A 127 -21.63 15.13 0.30
C GLY A 127 -22.09 16.27 1.23
N THR A 128 -23.25 16.14 1.82
CA THR A 128 -23.65 17.04 2.90
C THR A 128 -22.94 16.60 4.17
N VAL A 129 -22.04 17.44 4.67
CA VAL A 129 -21.53 17.30 6.05
C VAL A 129 -22.66 17.66 6.99
N ILE A 130 -23.29 16.67 7.59
CA ILE A 130 -24.32 16.87 8.59
C ILE A 130 -23.61 17.01 9.94
N GLY A 131 -23.05 18.18 10.19
CA GLY A 131 -22.47 18.52 11.49
C GLY A 131 -23.53 19.17 12.40
N GLN A 132 -24.69 18.55 12.61
CA GLN A 132 -25.61 18.98 13.66
C GLN A 132 -25.49 18.05 14.86
N THR A 133 -25.27 18.66 16.02
CA THR A 133 -25.36 18.03 17.33
C THR A 133 -26.76 17.43 17.50
N GLY A 134 -26.87 16.10 17.35
CA GLY A 134 -28.12 15.36 17.52
C GLY A 134 -28.31 14.14 16.62
N ASP A 135 -27.45 13.93 15.64
CA ASP A 135 -27.65 12.88 14.62
C ASP A 135 -27.03 11.53 14.98
N GLU A 136 -27.13 11.12 16.26
CA GLU A 136 -26.72 9.79 16.76
C GLU A 136 -25.29 9.37 16.35
N GLY A 137 -24.43 10.36 15.97
CA GLY A 137 -23.04 10.13 15.59
C GLY A 137 -22.79 9.90 14.09
N ILE A 138 -23.74 10.25 13.23
CA ILE A 138 -23.50 10.34 11.78
C ILE A 138 -22.87 11.70 11.47
N ASP A 139 -21.69 11.71 10.88
CA ASP A 139 -20.92 12.92 10.60
C ASP A 139 -21.09 13.39 9.16
N GLY A 140 -21.56 12.50 8.27
CA GLY A 140 -21.82 12.86 6.87
C GLY A 140 -22.64 11.82 6.13
N ILE A 141 -23.24 12.26 5.02
CA ILE A 141 -23.92 11.39 4.07
C ILE A 141 -23.37 11.68 2.68
N ILE A 142 -23.05 10.63 1.94
CA ILE A 142 -22.55 10.75 0.58
C ILE A 142 -23.35 9.83 -0.35
N ARG A 143 -23.56 10.27 -1.59
CA ARG A 143 -24.19 9.45 -2.61
C ARG A 143 -23.17 8.43 -3.15
N GLU A 144 -23.57 7.17 -3.28
CA GLU A 144 -22.71 6.12 -3.86
C GLU A 144 -22.65 6.24 -5.38
N ASP A 145 -23.76 6.63 -5.99
CA ASP A 145 -23.92 6.72 -7.43
C ASP A 145 -24.35 8.12 -7.89
N LYS A 146 -24.15 8.40 -9.18
CA LYS A 146 -24.49 9.69 -9.80
C LYS A 146 -25.99 10.04 -9.76
N LEU A 147 -26.85 9.05 -9.62
CA LEU A 147 -28.31 9.24 -9.58
C LEU A 147 -28.83 9.40 -8.16
N GLY A 148 -27.99 9.08 -7.15
CA GLY A 148 -28.34 9.24 -5.74
C GLY A 148 -29.31 8.18 -5.21
N PHE A 149 -29.40 7.03 -5.86
CA PHE A 149 -30.27 5.92 -5.41
C PHE A 149 -29.73 5.23 -4.15
N SER A 150 -28.42 5.29 -3.94
CA SER A 150 -27.76 4.68 -2.79
C SER A 150 -27.05 5.76 -1.98
N LEU A 151 -27.25 5.72 -0.66
CA LEU A 151 -26.58 6.61 0.29
C LEU A 151 -25.63 5.82 1.17
N ILE A 152 -24.46 6.39 1.44
CA ILE A 152 -23.48 5.90 2.41
C ILE A 152 -23.45 6.90 3.57
N TYR A 153 -23.74 6.41 4.77
CA TYR A 153 -23.68 7.18 6.00
C TYR A 153 -22.28 7.03 6.61
N ILE A 154 -21.68 8.15 7.01
CA ILE A 154 -20.29 8.22 7.43
C ILE A 154 -20.20 8.57 8.90
N GLN A 155 -19.39 7.84 9.64
CA GLN A 155 -18.93 8.22 10.96
C GLN A 155 -17.40 8.27 10.98
N ALA A 156 -16.81 9.41 11.37
CA ALA A 156 -15.39 9.66 11.42
C ALA A 156 -14.96 9.94 12.88
N LYS A 157 -14.10 9.10 13.44
CA LYS A 157 -13.62 9.24 14.82
C LYS A 157 -12.12 9.51 14.86
N ARG A 158 -11.71 10.77 15.09
CA ARG A 158 -10.32 11.13 15.35
C ARG A 158 -9.96 10.80 16.81
N TRP A 159 -9.54 9.59 17.04
CA TRP A 159 -9.04 9.12 18.34
C TRP A 159 -7.53 8.97 18.30
N ASP A 160 -6.92 8.98 19.51
CA ASP A 160 -5.48 8.70 19.62
C ASP A 160 -5.13 7.34 19.02
N CYS A 161 -4.00 7.25 18.35
CA CYS A 161 -3.56 6.05 17.63
C CYS A 161 -3.40 4.82 18.54
N ASP A 162 -3.24 5.04 19.86
CA ASP A 162 -3.12 3.98 20.87
C ASP A 162 -4.48 3.47 21.39
N LYS A 163 -5.56 4.19 21.08
CA LYS A 163 -6.91 3.73 21.39
C LYS A 163 -7.36 2.64 20.43
N THR A 164 -8.34 1.86 20.89
CA THR A 164 -8.96 0.83 20.06
C THR A 164 -10.47 1.03 19.97
N VAL A 165 -11.00 0.87 18.76
CA VAL A 165 -12.42 0.82 18.48
C VAL A 165 -12.88 -0.61 18.70
N GLY A 166 -13.72 -0.82 19.71
CA GLY A 166 -14.27 -2.14 20.06
C GLY A 166 -15.71 -2.30 19.56
N ARG A 167 -16.26 -3.48 19.79
CA ARG A 167 -17.64 -3.85 19.42
C ARG A 167 -18.70 -2.83 19.87
N PRO A 168 -18.66 -2.25 21.09
CA PRO A 168 -19.67 -1.29 21.52
C PRO A 168 -19.79 -0.07 20.61
N GLU A 169 -18.68 0.45 20.10
CA GLU A 169 -18.68 1.62 19.19
C GLU A 169 -19.28 1.26 17.84
N ILE A 170 -18.93 0.09 17.31
CA ILE A 170 -19.53 -0.40 16.06
C ILE A 170 -21.03 -0.69 16.23
N GLN A 171 -21.45 -1.24 17.36
CA GLN A 171 -22.88 -1.46 17.65
C GLN A 171 -23.67 -0.14 17.74
N LYS A 172 -23.10 0.91 18.35
CA LYS A 172 -23.70 2.25 18.34
C LYS A 172 -23.87 2.78 16.92
N PHE A 173 -22.84 2.64 16.10
CA PHE A 173 -22.90 3.06 14.70
C PHE A 173 -23.96 2.29 13.90
N VAL A 174 -24.02 0.97 14.05
CA VAL A 174 -25.05 0.14 13.42
C VAL A 174 -26.46 0.54 13.90
N GLY A 175 -26.61 0.86 15.20
CA GLY A 175 -27.88 1.37 15.77
C GLY A 175 -28.29 2.72 15.11
N ALA A 176 -27.34 3.64 14.94
CA ALA A 176 -27.59 4.91 14.26
C ALA A 176 -28.00 4.70 12.80
N LEU A 177 -27.33 3.80 12.08
CA LEU A 177 -27.72 3.43 10.71
C LEU A 177 -29.14 2.88 10.65
N ALA A 178 -29.51 2.00 11.57
CA ALA A 178 -30.85 1.43 11.64
C ALA A 178 -31.92 2.51 11.94
N GLY A 179 -31.61 3.46 12.83
CA GLY A 179 -32.47 4.61 13.14
C GLY A 179 -32.74 5.49 11.92
N GLN A 180 -31.76 5.63 11.03
CA GLN A 180 -31.87 6.39 9.76
C GLN A 180 -32.44 5.56 8.59
N GLY A 181 -32.77 4.29 8.80
CA GLY A 181 -33.18 3.39 7.73
C GLY A 181 -32.06 3.13 6.70
N ALA A 182 -30.82 3.35 7.09
CA ALA A 182 -29.66 3.25 6.22
C ALA A 182 -29.21 1.79 6.05
N SER A 183 -28.92 1.40 4.81
CA SER A 183 -28.41 0.06 4.48
C SER A 183 -26.87 0.00 4.37
N LYS A 184 -26.21 1.17 4.26
CA LYS A 184 -24.75 1.26 4.07
C LYS A 184 -24.16 2.31 5.00
N GLY A 185 -23.08 1.94 5.67
CA GLY A 185 -22.34 2.83 6.55
C GLY A 185 -20.84 2.64 6.43
N LEU A 186 -20.09 3.71 6.59
CA LEU A 186 -18.65 3.75 6.58
C LEU A 186 -18.13 4.35 7.89
N PHE A 187 -17.46 3.53 8.69
CA PHE A 187 -16.81 3.96 9.92
C PHE A 187 -15.31 4.16 9.70
N ILE A 188 -14.83 5.38 9.89
CA ILE A 188 -13.41 5.73 9.68
C ILE A 188 -12.82 6.25 10.99
N THR A 189 -11.62 5.79 11.33
CA THR A 189 -10.94 6.24 12.55
C THR A 189 -9.43 6.31 12.36
N THR A 190 -8.76 7.16 13.14
CA THR A 190 -7.31 7.20 13.31
C THR A 190 -6.81 6.16 14.32
N ALA A 191 -7.70 5.54 15.08
CA ALA A 191 -7.41 4.47 16.05
C ALA A 191 -7.38 3.09 15.39
N LYS A 192 -7.03 2.06 16.16
CA LYS A 192 -7.02 0.66 15.70
C LYS A 192 -8.35 -0.01 16.00
N PHE A 193 -8.78 -0.96 15.18
CA PHE A 193 -9.89 -1.84 15.50
C PHE A 193 -9.42 -3.02 16.37
N THR A 194 -10.26 -3.47 17.31
CA THR A 194 -10.01 -4.71 18.04
C THR A 194 -10.07 -5.91 17.09
N LYS A 195 -9.22 -6.91 17.36
CA LYS A 195 -9.29 -8.22 16.68
C LYS A 195 -10.31 -9.09 17.40
N GLU A 196 -11.56 -9.02 17.04
CA GLU A 196 -12.62 -9.90 17.50
C GLU A 196 -13.35 -10.53 16.31
#